data_fb72b23b1f47c0c945cb6ff7dfa19be2
#
_entry.id   fb72b23b1f47c0c945cb6ff7dfa19be2
#
_cell.length_a   1.000
_cell.length_b   1.000
_cell.length_c   1.000
_cell.angle_alpha   90.00
_cell.angle_beta   90.00
_cell.angle_gamma   90.00
#
_symmetry.space_group_name_H-M   'P 1'
#
loop_
_entity.id
_entity.type
_entity.pdbx_description
1 polymer ?
#
loop_
_entity_poly.entity_id
_entity_poly.type
_entity_poly.pdbx_seq_one_letter_code
_entity_poly.pdbx_strand_id
1 'polypeptide(L)'
;MPESSPIGKLTDAVFGFALAVGALSLTSANPQTAGDIVEGLSLFTLSFIILVVIWWGTSDLMSRLDQKRPVTVFLNIVLLFFVAIEPYLLNILNASFTLFPLSSTLYAVDMAFLMGVSAALCHILIKEKKETLTTG
;
A
#
# COMPACT_ATOMS: atom_id res chain seq x y z
N MET A 1 16.41 2.69 21.11
CA MET A 1 15.52 2.64 19.94
C MET A 1 14.51 3.75 20.07
N PRO A 2 14.36 4.65 19.11
CA PRO A 2 13.27 5.61 19.18
C PRO A 2 11.96 4.83 19.21
N GLU A 3 11.09 5.11 20.18
CA GLU A 3 9.77 4.49 20.24
C GLU A 3 9.02 4.82 18.94
N SER A 4 8.62 3.77 18.22
CA SER A 4 7.79 3.93 17.04
C SER A 4 6.49 4.62 17.45
N SER A 5 6.16 5.71 16.78
CA SER A 5 4.94 6.45 17.06
C SER A 5 3.70 5.56 16.90
N PRO A 6 2.57 5.88 17.54
CA PRO A 6 1.32 5.15 17.37
C PRO A 6 0.90 5.01 15.90
N ILE A 7 1.16 6.04 15.09
CA ILE A 7 0.85 6.06 13.65
C ILE A 7 1.76 5.09 12.89
N GLY A 8 3.05 5.06 13.22
CA GLY A 8 3.99 4.11 12.62
C GLY A 8 3.58 2.66 12.91
N LYS A 9 3.20 2.37 14.17
CA LYS A 9 2.70 1.04 14.56
C LYS A 9 1.43 0.65 13.80
N LEU A 10 0.50 1.59 13.61
CA LEU A 10 -0.71 1.39 12.82
C LEU A 10 -0.36 1.09 11.36
N THR A 11 0.57 1.84 10.78
CA THR A 11 1.05 1.63 9.41
C THR A 11 1.60 0.22 9.25
N ASP A 12 2.51 -0.20 10.10
CA ASP A 12 3.10 -1.54 10.05
C ASP A 12 2.03 -2.65 10.21
N ALA A 13 1.08 -2.45 11.11
CA ALA A 13 0.00 -3.41 11.34
C ALA A 13 -0.91 -3.56 10.11
N VAL A 14 -1.29 -2.45 9.45
CA VAL A 14 -2.15 -2.49 8.26
C VAL A 14 -1.45 -3.14 7.08
N PHE A 15 -0.18 -2.82 6.83
CA PHE A 15 0.59 -3.47 5.77
C PHE A 15 0.76 -4.97 6.04
N GLY A 16 1.10 -5.36 7.27
CA GLY A 16 1.21 -6.77 7.66
C GLY A 16 -0.11 -7.52 7.49
N PHE A 17 -1.23 -6.89 7.85
CA PHE A 17 -2.56 -7.46 7.65
C PHE A 17 -2.92 -7.59 6.17
N ALA A 18 -2.67 -6.57 5.34
CA ALA A 18 -2.91 -6.61 3.90
C ALA A 18 -2.12 -7.75 3.24
N LEU A 19 -0.84 -7.91 3.59
CA LEU A 19 -0.02 -9.02 3.09
C LEU A 19 -0.56 -10.38 3.51
N ALA A 20 -1.03 -10.53 4.76
CA ALA A 20 -1.61 -11.76 5.26
C ALA A 20 -2.94 -12.11 4.55
N VAL A 21 -3.82 -11.12 4.34
CA VAL A 21 -5.08 -11.31 3.60
C VAL A 21 -4.80 -11.65 2.14
N GLY A 22 -3.81 -11.01 1.51
CA GLY A 22 -3.36 -11.35 0.16
C GLY A 22 -2.89 -12.81 0.06
N ALA A 23 -2.13 -13.29 1.04
CA ALA A 23 -1.71 -14.70 1.09
C ALA A 23 -2.90 -15.67 1.29
N LEU A 24 -3.87 -15.28 2.12
CA LEU A 24 -5.10 -16.08 2.32
C LEU A 24 -5.95 -16.17 1.05
N SER A 25 -5.93 -15.16 0.19
CA SER A 25 -6.67 -15.20 -1.08
C SER A 25 -6.22 -16.33 -2.00
N LEU A 26 -4.95 -16.77 -1.91
CA LEU A 26 -4.44 -17.92 -2.63
C LEU A 26 -5.08 -19.24 -2.18
N THR A 27 -5.48 -19.33 -0.90
CA THR A 27 -6.12 -20.55 -0.38
C THR A 27 -7.59 -20.66 -0.78
N SER A 28 -8.24 -19.54 -1.07
CA SER A 28 -9.63 -19.50 -1.55
C SER A 28 -9.73 -19.69 -3.07
N ALA A 29 -8.65 -19.57 -3.80
CA ALA A 29 -8.60 -19.92 -5.20
C ALA A 29 -8.83 -21.43 -5.37
N ASN A 30 -9.67 -21.80 -6.33
CA ASN A 30 -9.93 -23.22 -6.66
C ASN A 30 -9.26 -23.54 -8.02
N PRO A 31 -7.93 -23.68 -8.07
CA PRO A 31 -7.20 -23.88 -9.30
C PRO A 31 -7.58 -25.22 -9.94
N GLN A 32 -7.92 -25.21 -11.22
CA GLN A 32 -8.28 -26.41 -11.98
C GLN A 32 -7.08 -26.94 -12.76
N THR A 33 -6.10 -26.08 -13.03
CA THR A 33 -4.89 -26.42 -13.79
C THR A 33 -3.62 -25.93 -13.09
N ALA A 34 -2.47 -26.50 -13.46
CA ALA A 34 -1.18 -26.00 -13.01
C ALA A 34 -0.93 -24.55 -13.48
N GLY A 35 -1.52 -24.15 -14.63
CA GLY A 35 -1.45 -22.77 -15.13
C GLY A 35 -2.11 -21.79 -14.16
N ASP A 36 -3.30 -22.13 -13.63
CA ASP A 36 -4.03 -21.29 -12.69
C ASP A 36 -3.21 -21.03 -11.39
N ILE A 37 -2.49 -22.06 -10.94
CA ILE A 37 -1.61 -21.95 -9.78
C ILE A 37 -0.47 -20.95 -10.05
N VAL A 38 0.19 -21.09 -11.21
CA VAL A 38 1.30 -20.22 -11.60
C VAL A 38 0.83 -18.79 -11.77
N GLU A 39 -0.33 -18.57 -12.39
CA GLU A 39 -0.91 -17.24 -12.58
C GLU A 39 -1.26 -16.60 -11.24
N GLY A 40 -1.99 -17.27 -10.35
CA GLY A 40 -2.35 -16.76 -9.04
C GLY A 40 -1.11 -16.44 -8.19
N LEU A 41 -0.10 -17.31 -8.19
CA LEU A 41 1.13 -17.08 -7.45
C LEU A 41 1.94 -15.91 -8.03
N SER A 42 1.95 -15.73 -9.35
CA SER A 42 2.63 -14.62 -10.01
C SER A 42 1.99 -13.27 -9.66
N LEU A 43 0.65 -13.19 -9.70
CA LEU A 43 -0.10 -12.00 -9.33
C LEU A 43 0.11 -11.66 -7.85
N PHE A 44 0.02 -12.66 -6.97
CA PHE A 44 0.31 -12.45 -5.55
C PHE A 44 1.73 -11.95 -5.31
N THR A 45 2.72 -12.56 -5.98
CA THR A 45 4.12 -12.15 -5.83
C THR A 45 4.34 -10.70 -6.28
N LEU A 46 3.70 -10.30 -7.38
CA LEU A 46 3.77 -8.92 -7.86
C LEU A 46 3.17 -7.95 -6.84
N SER A 47 1.97 -8.23 -6.35
CA SER A 47 1.30 -7.43 -5.32
C SER A 47 2.14 -7.36 -4.02
N PHE A 48 2.66 -8.49 -3.58
CA PHE A 48 3.54 -8.56 -2.40
C PHE A 48 4.75 -7.63 -2.54
N ILE A 49 5.43 -7.67 -3.68
CA ILE A 49 6.60 -6.81 -3.94
C ILE A 49 6.19 -5.33 -3.93
N ILE A 50 5.07 -4.98 -4.59
CA ILE A 50 4.56 -3.61 -4.63
C ILE A 50 4.26 -3.10 -3.22
N LEU A 51 3.52 -3.87 -2.43
CA LEU A 51 3.17 -3.49 -1.05
C LEU A 51 4.41 -3.34 -0.16
N VAL A 52 5.40 -4.23 -0.28
CA VAL A 52 6.65 -4.14 0.48
C VAL A 52 7.43 -2.88 0.10
N VAL A 53 7.51 -2.54 -1.18
CA VAL A 53 8.19 -1.31 -1.65
C VAL A 53 7.49 -0.07 -1.13
N ILE A 54 6.14 -0.02 -1.18
CA ILE A 54 5.34 1.09 -0.65
C ILE A 54 5.51 1.18 0.87
N TRP A 55 5.43 0.05 1.58
CA TRP A 55 5.65 0.00 3.03
C TRP A 55 7.03 0.57 3.41
N TRP A 56 8.09 0.13 2.73
CA TRP A 56 9.45 0.63 3.00
C TRP A 56 9.53 2.16 2.82
N GLY A 57 9.04 2.67 1.68
CA GLY A 57 9.02 4.11 1.40
C GLY A 57 8.18 4.89 2.41
N THR A 58 7.00 4.38 2.78
CA THR A 58 6.10 5.02 3.74
C THR A 58 6.68 5.01 5.15
N SER A 59 7.29 3.90 5.57
CA SER A 59 7.93 3.77 6.89
C SER A 59 9.09 4.76 7.03
N ASP A 60 9.95 4.88 6.02
CA ASP A 60 11.03 5.87 6.01
C ASP A 60 10.48 7.31 6.03
N LEU A 61 9.47 7.62 5.23
CA LEU A 61 8.82 8.94 5.22
C LEU A 61 8.20 9.28 6.59
N MET A 62 7.46 8.35 7.19
CA MET A 62 6.81 8.57 8.48
C MET A 62 7.82 8.76 9.61
N SER A 63 9.00 8.16 9.54
CA SER A 63 10.07 8.37 10.52
C SER A 63 10.66 9.78 10.49
N ARG A 64 10.53 10.49 9.36
CA ARG A 64 11.12 11.81 9.11
C ARG A 64 10.12 12.95 9.17
N LEU A 65 8.82 12.68 8.99
CA LEU A 65 7.74 13.67 9.01
C LEU A 65 7.29 14.00 10.42
N ASP A 66 6.85 15.24 10.63
CA ASP A 66 6.15 15.63 11.86
C ASP A 66 4.76 14.95 11.89
N GLN A 67 4.68 13.88 12.66
CA GLN A 67 3.47 13.08 12.82
C GLN A 67 2.37 13.75 13.66
N LYS A 68 2.63 14.94 14.20
CA LYS A 68 1.62 15.76 14.90
C LYS A 68 0.81 16.61 13.93
N ARG A 69 1.26 16.80 12.69
CA ARG A 69 0.54 17.57 11.69
C ARG A 69 -0.70 16.80 11.21
N PRO A 70 -1.90 17.40 11.28
CA PRO A 70 -3.15 16.72 10.91
C PRO A 70 -3.15 16.28 9.43
N VAL A 71 -2.49 17.04 8.54
CA VAL A 71 -2.37 16.70 7.12
C VAL A 71 -1.55 15.42 6.92
N THR A 72 -0.43 15.26 7.64
CA THR A 72 0.39 14.05 7.58
C THR A 72 -0.39 12.83 8.06
N VAL A 73 -1.11 12.97 9.17
CA VAL A 73 -1.97 11.91 9.73
C VAL A 73 -3.07 11.54 8.74
N PHE A 74 -3.76 12.53 8.18
CA PHE A 74 -4.84 12.30 7.23
C PHE A 74 -4.36 11.57 5.96
N LEU A 75 -3.27 12.05 5.36
CA LEU A 75 -2.71 11.40 4.17
C LEU A 75 -2.25 9.97 4.46
N ASN A 76 -1.67 9.71 5.63
CA ASN A 76 -1.30 8.35 6.02
C ASN A 76 -2.53 7.45 6.17
N ILE A 77 -3.62 7.93 6.79
CA ILE A 77 -4.88 7.17 6.90
C ILE A 77 -5.45 6.86 5.52
N VAL A 78 -5.46 7.83 4.60
CA VAL A 78 -5.90 7.61 3.21
C VAL A 78 -5.04 6.56 2.53
N LEU A 79 -3.72 6.62 2.68
CA LEU A 79 -2.81 5.61 2.14
C LEU A 79 -3.13 4.21 2.70
N LEU A 80 -3.31 4.09 4.02
CA LEU A 80 -3.62 2.82 4.66
C LEU A 80 -4.97 2.24 4.21
N PHE A 81 -5.94 3.10 3.89
CA PHE A 81 -7.22 2.66 3.32
C PHE A 81 -7.02 1.96 1.97
N PHE A 82 -6.23 2.55 1.06
CA PHE A 82 -5.92 1.95 -0.24
C PHE A 82 -5.09 0.67 -0.10
N VAL A 83 -4.11 0.65 0.79
CA VAL A 83 -3.34 -0.57 1.12
C VAL A 83 -4.26 -1.70 1.61
N ALA A 84 -5.26 -1.39 2.42
CA ALA A 84 -6.18 -2.40 2.95
C ALA A 84 -7.15 -2.97 1.88
N ILE A 85 -7.48 -2.18 0.85
CA ILE A 85 -8.34 -2.61 -0.26
C ILE A 85 -7.58 -3.44 -1.30
N GLU A 86 -6.28 -3.25 -1.43
CA GLU A 86 -5.44 -3.85 -2.48
C GLU A 86 -5.62 -5.38 -2.59
N PRO A 87 -5.59 -6.18 -1.50
CA PRO A 87 -5.78 -7.63 -1.62
C PRO A 87 -7.16 -8.03 -2.16
N TYR A 88 -8.18 -7.24 -1.88
CA TYR A 88 -9.53 -7.46 -2.42
C TYR A 88 -9.56 -7.20 -3.93
N LEU A 89 -8.94 -6.11 -4.39
CA LEU A 89 -8.86 -5.78 -5.82
C LEU A 89 -8.05 -6.83 -6.59
N LEU A 90 -6.97 -7.34 -6.01
CA LEU A 90 -6.20 -8.43 -6.57
C LEU A 90 -7.04 -9.70 -6.71
N ASN A 91 -7.84 -10.02 -5.70
CA ASN A 91 -8.73 -11.19 -5.74
C ASN A 91 -9.79 -11.09 -6.84
N ILE A 92 -10.40 -9.91 -7.02
CA ILE A 92 -11.36 -9.68 -8.13
C ILE A 92 -10.66 -9.77 -9.49
N LEU A 93 -9.45 -9.27 -9.61
CA LEU A 93 -8.67 -9.35 -10.84
C LEU A 93 -8.46 -10.79 -11.27
N ASN A 94 -8.25 -11.69 -10.31
CA ASN A 94 -8.01 -13.11 -10.55
C ASN A 94 -9.32 -13.93 -10.73
N ALA A 95 -10.45 -13.46 -10.20
CA ALA A 95 -11.66 -14.26 -10.07
C ALA A 95 -12.56 -14.29 -11.31
N SER A 96 -12.50 -13.34 -12.26
CA SER A 96 -13.45 -13.34 -13.37
C SER A 96 -12.95 -12.67 -14.65
N PHE A 97 -12.90 -13.46 -15.70
CA PHE A 97 -12.55 -13.01 -17.03
C PHE A 97 -13.52 -11.95 -17.59
N THR A 98 -14.80 -12.01 -17.23
CA THR A 98 -15.84 -11.08 -17.70
C THR A 98 -15.73 -9.69 -17.06
N LEU A 99 -15.22 -9.60 -15.83
CA LEU A 99 -15.03 -8.34 -15.10
C LEU A 99 -13.59 -7.80 -15.21
N PHE A 100 -12.73 -8.49 -15.96
CA PHE A 100 -11.32 -8.13 -16.08
C PHE A 100 -11.07 -6.66 -16.48
N PRO A 101 -11.78 -6.05 -17.45
CA PRO A 101 -11.57 -4.65 -17.80
C PRO A 101 -11.89 -3.70 -16.65
N LEU A 102 -12.94 -3.99 -15.87
CA LEU A 102 -13.33 -3.17 -14.71
C LEU A 102 -12.36 -3.38 -13.55
N SER A 103 -12.04 -4.62 -13.22
CA SER A 103 -11.14 -4.95 -12.10
C SER A 103 -9.72 -4.44 -12.35
N SER A 104 -9.21 -4.54 -13.57
CA SER A 104 -7.89 -4.00 -13.94
C SER A 104 -7.86 -2.46 -13.86
N THR A 105 -8.96 -1.79 -14.25
CA THR A 105 -9.08 -0.34 -14.11
C THR A 105 -9.10 0.08 -12.64
N LEU A 106 -9.89 -0.61 -11.81
CA LEU A 106 -9.94 -0.33 -10.37
C LEU A 106 -8.59 -0.55 -9.70
N TYR A 107 -7.90 -1.64 -10.05
CA TYR A 107 -6.56 -1.91 -9.55
C TYR A 107 -5.55 -0.83 -9.98
N ALA A 108 -5.60 -0.40 -11.24
CA ALA A 108 -4.74 0.68 -11.74
C ALA A 108 -5.00 2.02 -11.04
N VAL A 109 -6.28 2.33 -10.77
CA VAL A 109 -6.68 3.54 -10.01
C VAL A 109 -6.17 3.45 -8.58
N ASP A 110 -6.31 2.31 -7.91
CA ASP A 110 -5.80 2.09 -6.56
C ASP A 110 -4.28 2.32 -6.50
N MET A 111 -3.52 1.73 -7.41
CA MET A 111 -2.08 1.93 -7.52
C MET A 111 -1.70 3.40 -7.78
N ALA A 112 -2.46 4.10 -8.63
CA ALA A 112 -2.25 5.52 -8.89
C ALA A 112 -2.49 6.37 -7.64
N PHE A 113 -3.50 6.06 -6.82
CA PHE A 113 -3.73 6.72 -5.53
C PHE A 113 -2.63 6.43 -4.52
N LEU A 114 -2.18 5.19 -4.39
CA LEU A 114 -1.06 4.82 -3.50
C LEU A 114 0.21 5.61 -3.85
N MET A 115 0.56 5.66 -5.13
CA MET A 115 1.71 6.43 -5.61
C MET A 115 1.51 7.95 -5.42
N GLY A 116 0.32 8.46 -5.71
CA GLY A 116 -0.02 9.88 -5.55
C GLY A 116 0.07 10.35 -4.09
N VAL A 117 -0.50 9.59 -3.16
CA VAL A 117 -0.43 9.90 -1.72
C VAL A 117 1.00 9.81 -1.21
N SER A 118 1.76 8.80 -1.63
CA SER A 118 3.19 8.67 -1.28
C SER A 118 4.01 9.86 -1.79
N ALA A 119 3.74 10.32 -3.01
CA ALA A 119 4.38 11.51 -3.58
C ALA A 119 3.99 12.80 -2.82
N ALA A 120 2.73 12.94 -2.41
CA ALA A 120 2.28 14.07 -1.60
C ALA A 120 2.97 14.12 -0.23
N LEU A 121 3.12 12.98 0.45
CA LEU A 121 3.87 12.88 1.69
C LEU A 121 5.34 13.24 1.51
N CYS A 122 5.97 12.79 0.43
CA CYS A 122 7.35 13.14 0.08
C CYS A 122 7.49 14.65 -0.17
N HIS A 123 6.52 15.27 -0.85
CA HIS A 123 6.51 16.72 -1.09
C HIS A 123 6.43 17.53 0.21
N ILE A 124 5.60 17.09 1.17
CA ILE A 124 5.51 17.71 2.50
C ILE A 124 6.86 17.66 3.21
N LEU A 125 7.55 16.51 3.18
CA LEU A 125 8.86 16.36 3.80
C LEU A 125 9.90 17.32 3.20
N ILE A 126 9.91 17.46 1.88
CA ILE A 126 10.82 18.39 1.19
C ILE A 126 10.52 19.83 1.61
N LYS A 127 9.27 20.21 1.72
CA LYS A 127 8.84 21.54 2.15
C LYS A 127 9.28 21.83 3.59
N GLU A 128 9.04 20.91 4.51
CA GLU A 128 9.47 21.03 5.92
C GLU A 128 10.98 21.23 6.04
N LYS A 129 11.74 20.44 5.28
CA LYS A 129 13.20 20.55 5.28
C LYS A 129 13.70 21.90 4.73
N LYS A 130 13.03 22.48 3.75
CA LYS A 130 13.35 23.83 3.25
C LYS A 130 13.07 24.91 4.28
N GLU A 131 11.93 24.83 4.96
CA GLU A 131 11.54 25.80 6.01
C GLU A 131 12.55 25.82 7.16
N THR A 132 13.03 24.66 7.60
CA THR A 132 14.04 24.56 8.67
C THR A 132 15.40 25.12 8.26
N LEU A 133 15.77 25.04 6.98
CA LEU A 133 17.05 25.59 6.47
C LEU A 133 17.02 27.11 6.28
N THR A 134 15.85 27.72 6.13
CA THR A 134 15.69 29.17 5.94
C THR A 134 15.52 29.94 7.25
N THR A 135 15.24 29.27 8.35
CA THR A 135 15.04 29.86 9.69
C THR A 135 16.23 29.70 10.63
N GLY A 136 17.28 29.04 10.21
CA GLY A 136 18.55 28.88 10.96
C GLY A 136 19.68 29.64 10.29
#